data_525585632a996f9465956a2996a39cab
#
_entry.id   525585632a996f9465956a2996a39cab
#
_cell.length_a   1.000
_cell.length_b   1.000
_cell.length_c   1.000
_cell.angle_alpha   90.00
_cell.angle_beta   90.00
_cell.angle_gamma   90.00
#
_symmetry.space_group_name_H-M   'P 1'
#
loop_
_entity.id
_entity.type
_entity.pdbx_description
1 polymer ?
#
loop_
_entity_poly.entity_id
_entity_poly.type
_entity_poly.pdbx_seq_one_letter_code
_entity_poly.pdbx_strand_id
1 'polypeptide(L)'
;MKTILVLNGPNLNLLGKRQPHIYGRDTLDDVEKLCSAACTDGFRVRLLQSNYEGQIIDWIHEARETACGIVFNPGAFTHTSIAILDALNTFEPPVIEVHISQVHKRETFRHHSYISLRADGVIAGLGLEGYAAGVRRVCQLAGKEN
;
A
#
# COMPACT_ATOMS: atom_id res chain seq x y z
N MET A 1 -1.68 8.09 -19.25
CA MET A 1 -2.30 7.92 -17.91
C MET A 1 -1.22 7.86 -16.83
N LYS A 2 -1.49 8.46 -15.69
CA LYS A 2 -0.63 8.37 -14.53
C LYS A 2 -0.88 7.04 -13.80
N THR A 3 0.19 6.35 -13.44
CA THR A 3 0.11 5.05 -12.78
C THR A 3 0.31 5.19 -11.28
N ILE A 4 -0.60 4.59 -10.51
CA ILE A 4 -0.49 4.44 -9.05
C ILE A 4 -0.03 3.01 -8.79
N LEU A 5 1.09 2.86 -8.09
CA LEU A 5 1.57 1.54 -7.67
C LEU A 5 0.84 1.13 -6.39
N VAL A 6 0.10 0.03 -6.45
CA VAL A 6 -0.51 -0.59 -5.26
C VAL A 6 0.41 -1.74 -4.85
N LEU A 7 1.19 -1.52 -3.80
CA LEU A 7 2.29 -2.39 -3.40
C LEU A 7 1.94 -3.15 -2.14
N ASN A 8 2.16 -4.46 -2.16
CA ASN A 8 1.76 -5.37 -1.09
C ASN A 8 2.94 -6.21 -0.60
N GLY A 9 3.08 -6.29 0.70
CA GLY A 9 4.15 -7.00 1.37
C GLY A 9 3.87 -8.48 1.63
N PRO A 10 4.63 -9.07 2.57
CA PRO A 10 4.64 -10.52 2.79
C PRO A 10 3.28 -11.05 3.24
N ASN A 11 3.00 -12.26 2.81
CA ASN A 11 1.83 -13.06 3.12
C ASN A 11 0.51 -12.54 2.49
N LEU A 12 0.51 -11.38 1.84
CA LEU A 12 -0.69 -10.86 1.18
C LEU A 12 -1.07 -11.65 -0.07
N ASN A 13 -0.15 -12.45 -0.61
CA ASN A 13 -0.47 -13.43 -1.64
C ASN A 13 -1.47 -14.50 -1.16
N LEU A 14 -1.59 -14.68 0.15
CA LEU A 14 -2.52 -15.63 0.76
C LEU A 14 -3.84 -14.97 1.19
N LEU A 15 -4.05 -13.72 0.80
CA LEU A 15 -5.30 -13.01 1.09
C LEU A 15 -6.49 -13.81 0.56
N GLY A 16 -7.51 -13.98 1.41
CA GLY A 16 -8.68 -14.83 1.11
C GLY A 16 -8.52 -16.29 1.55
N LYS A 17 -7.30 -16.74 1.82
CA LYS A 17 -7.00 -18.13 2.22
C LYS A 17 -6.50 -18.23 3.65
N ARG A 18 -5.92 -17.15 4.19
CA ARG A 18 -5.32 -17.12 5.53
C ARG A 18 -6.17 -16.26 6.47
N GLN A 19 -6.49 -16.81 7.66
CA GLN A 19 -7.17 -16.07 8.72
C GLN A 19 -8.35 -15.21 8.22
N PRO A 20 -9.40 -15.82 7.60
CA PRO A 20 -10.51 -15.04 7.05
C PRO A 20 -11.23 -14.16 8.07
N HIS A 21 -11.18 -14.53 9.35
CA HIS A 21 -11.77 -13.74 10.45
C HIS A 21 -11.07 -12.38 10.67
N ILE A 22 -9.82 -12.23 10.18
CA ILE A 22 -9.04 -10.97 10.28
C ILE A 22 -9.06 -10.23 8.94
N TYR A 23 -8.79 -10.95 7.84
CA TYR A 23 -8.51 -10.35 6.53
C TYR A 23 -9.65 -10.53 5.53
N GLY A 24 -10.71 -11.30 5.88
CA GLY A 24 -11.81 -11.60 4.97
C GLY A 24 -11.46 -12.70 3.97
N ARG A 25 -12.35 -12.91 2.99
CA ARG A 25 -12.20 -13.96 1.96
C ARG A 25 -11.81 -13.43 0.59
N ASP A 26 -11.79 -12.12 0.41
CA ASP A 26 -11.41 -11.49 -0.85
C ASP A 26 -9.92 -11.66 -1.12
N THR A 27 -9.56 -11.69 -2.40
CA THR A 27 -8.19 -11.91 -2.86
C THR A 27 -7.55 -10.60 -3.32
N LEU A 28 -6.26 -10.64 -3.70
CA LEU A 28 -5.58 -9.51 -4.31
C LEU A 28 -6.21 -9.09 -5.65
N ASP A 29 -6.83 -10.03 -6.38
CA ASP A 29 -7.56 -9.69 -7.60
C ASP A 29 -8.75 -8.79 -7.28
N ASP A 30 -9.44 -9.05 -6.17
CA ASP A 30 -10.52 -8.19 -5.69
C ASP A 30 -10.01 -6.82 -5.28
N VAL A 31 -8.84 -6.77 -4.64
CA VAL A 31 -8.18 -5.50 -4.31
C VAL A 31 -7.89 -4.69 -5.57
N GLU A 32 -7.35 -5.34 -6.61
CA GLU A 32 -7.02 -4.67 -7.88
C GLU A 32 -8.27 -4.07 -8.52
N LYS A 33 -9.37 -4.83 -8.55
CA LYS A 33 -10.64 -4.35 -9.09
C LYS A 33 -11.17 -3.15 -8.31
N LEU A 34 -11.10 -3.23 -6.99
CA LEU A 34 -11.54 -2.16 -6.10
C LEU A 34 -10.70 -0.89 -6.31
N CYS A 35 -9.39 -1.05 -6.42
CA CYS A 35 -8.47 0.06 -6.66
C CYS A 35 -8.70 0.70 -8.03
N SER A 36 -8.89 -0.12 -9.07
CA SER A 36 -9.14 0.38 -10.42
C SER A 36 -10.43 1.18 -10.47
N ALA A 37 -11.49 0.71 -9.78
CA ALA A 37 -12.76 1.42 -9.71
C ALA A 37 -12.66 2.75 -8.94
N ALA A 38 -11.69 2.87 -8.04
CA ALA A 38 -11.48 4.07 -7.24
C ALA A 38 -10.69 5.16 -7.97
N CYS A 39 -10.02 4.82 -9.08
CA CYS A 39 -9.27 5.79 -9.87
C CYS A 39 -10.20 6.84 -10.49
N THR A 40 -9.79 8.11 -10.41
CA THR A 40 -10.41 9.16 -11.20
C THR A 40 -9.83 9.17 -12.61
N ASP A 41 -10.45 9.95 -13.51
CA ASP A 41 -9.99 10.01 -14.90
C ASP A 41 -8.53 10.43 -15.00
N GLY A 42 -7.79 9.75 -15.86
CA GLY A 42 -6.37 10.00 -16.08
C GLY A 42 -5.44 9.15 -15.23
N PHE A 43 -5.99 8.31 -14.33
CA PHE A 43 -5.21 7.44 -13.47
C PHE A 43 -5.51 5.97 -13.73
N ARG A 44 -4.50 5.14 -13.48
CA ARG A 44 -4.64 3.69 -13.49
C ARG A 44 -3.82 3.11 -12.35
N VAL A 45 -4.11 1.87 -11.96
CA VAL A 45 -3.35 1.16 -10.92
C VAL A 45 -2.52 0.04 -11.54
N ARG A 46 -1.41 -0.23 -10.89
CA ARG A 46 -0.61 -1.44 -11.11
C ARG A 46 -0.42 -2.08 -9.73
N LEU A 47 -0.89 -3.32 -9.57
CA LEU A 47 -0.79 -4.02 -8.29
C LEU A 47 0.36 -5.03 -8.33
N LEU A 48 1.24 -4.96 -7.32
CA LEU A 48 2.36 -5.89 -7.14
C LEU A 48 2.35 -6.42 -5.71
N GLN A 49 2.87 -7.62 -5.53
CA GLN A 49 3.01 -8.26 -4.22
C GLN A 49 4.32 -9.05 -4.17
N SER A 50 5.02 -8.97 -3.05
CA SER A 50 6.20 -9.81 -2.81
C SER A 50 6.37 -10.11 -1.33
N ASN A 51 6.91 -11.31 -1.07
CA ASN A 51 7.36 -11.70 0.27
C ASN A 51 8.80 -11.27 0.54
N TYR A 52 9.48 -10.71 -0.46
CA TYR A 52 10.91 -10.39 -0.37
C TYR A 52 11.12 -8.89 -0.22
N GLU A 53 11.81 -8.51 0.86
CA GLU A 53 12.11 -7.11 1.16
C GLU A 53 12.88 -6.43 0.01
N GLY A 54 13.89 -7.09 -0.52
CA GLY A 54 14.70 -6.56 -1.62
C GLY A 54 13.89 -6.31 -2.89
N GLN A 55 12.95 -7.18 -3.20
CA GLN A 55 12.06 -7.00 -4.36
C GLN A 55 11.18 -5.75 -4.18
N ILE A 56 10.66 -5.55 -2.98
CA ILE A 56 9.84 -4.37 -2.67
C ILE A 56 10.68 -3.10 -2.82
N ILE A 57 11.90 -3.11 -2.34
CA ILE A 57 12.83 -1.99 -2.48
C ILE A 57 13.09 -1.67 -3.95
N ASP A 58 13.36 -2.68 -4.77
CA ASP A 58 13.61 -2.51 -6.20
C ASP A 58 12.39 -1.92 -6.91
N TRP A 59 11.20 -2.36 -6.57
CA TRP A 59 9.96 -1.80 -7.13
C TRP A 59 9.74 -0.34 -6.72
N ILE A 60 10.08 0.01 -5.48
CA ILE A 60 10.01 1.42 -5.06
C ILE A 60 10.98 2.28 -5.88
N HIS A 61 12.20 1.77 -6.12
CA HIS A 61 13.18 2.46 -6.95
C HIS A 61 12.65 2.64 -8.38
N GLU A 62 12.07 1.60 -8.96
CA GLU A 62 11.47 1.67 -10.30
C GLU A 62 10.31 2.66 -10.34
N ALA A 63 9.50 2.71 -9.27
CA ALA A 63 8.34 3.61 -9.18
C ALA A 63 8.74 5.09 -9.27
N ARG A 64 9.97 5.45 -8.94
CA ARG A 64 10.49 6.82 -9.09
C ARG A 64 10.36 7.33 -10.52
N GLU A 65 10.44 6.42 -11.49
CA GLU A 65 10.36 6.74 -12.92
C GLU A 65 8.99 6.44 -13.54
N THR A 66 8.18 5.62 -12.88
CA THR A 66 6.99 5.03 -13.51
C THR A 66 5.67 5.33 -12.79
N ALA A 67 5.70 5.83 -11.56
CA ALA A 67 4.49 6.00 -10.77
C ALA A 67 4.32 7.42 -10.25
N CYS A 68 3.08 7.86 -10.15
CA CYS A 68 2.73 9.17 -9.59
C CYS A 68 2.39 9.11 -8.09
N GLY A 69 2.37 7.91 -7.52
CA GLY A 69 2.11 7.68 -6.10
C GLY A 69 2.11 6.20 -5.78
N ILE A 70 2.20 5.88 -4.50
CA ILE A 70 2.18 4.51 -4.00
C ILE A 70 1.10 4.38 -2.92
N VAL A 71 0.26 3.35 -3.06
CA VAL A 71 -0.60 2.85 -1.98
C VAL A 71 0.07 1.59 -1.48
N PHE A 72 0.52 1.59 -0.24
CA PHE A 72 1.41 0.54 0.26
C PHE A 72 0.82 -0.15 1.48
N ASN A 73 0.57 -1.46 1.35
CA ASN A 73 0.33 -2.35 2.48
C ASN A 73 1.60 -3.16 2.73
N PRO A 74 2.45 -2.75 3.68
CA PRO A 74 3.73 -3.41 3.89
C PRO A 74 3.62 -4.77 4.58
N GLY A 75 2.44 -5.12 5.09
CA GLY A 75 2.30 -6.28 5.96
C GLY A 75 3.19 -6.12 7.19
N ALA A 76 3.80 -7.20 7.65
CA ALA A 76 4.66 -7.18 8.83
C ALA A 76 5.94 -6.35 8.64
N PHE A 77 6.37 -6.09 7.42
CA PHE A 77 7.53 -5.23 7.18
C PHE A 77 7.35 -3.81 7.72
N THR A 78 6.11 -3.37 7.92
CA THR A 78 5.83 -2.06 8.53
C THR A 78 6.47 -1.93 9.92
N HIS A 79 6.55 -3.05 10.66
CA HIS A 79 7.05 -3.08 12.03
C HIS A 79 8.57 -3.32 12.12
N THR A 80 9.23 -3.67 11.02
CA THR A 80 10.60 -4.17 11.04
C THR A 80 11.55 -3.52 10.03
N SER A 81 11.04 -2.99 8.91
CA SER A 81 11.91 -2.64 7.79
C SER A 81 12.29 -1.16 7.74
N ILE A 82 13.44 -0.86 8.29
CA ILE A 82 14.10 0.44 8.10
C ILE A 82 14.56 0.57 6.64
N ALA A 83 14.98 -0.55 6.02
CA ALA A 83 15.45 -0.54 4.63
C ALA A 83 14.35 -0.10 3.65
N ILE A 84 13.12 -0.55 3.87
CA ILE A 84 11.99 -0.09 3.04
C ILE A 84 11.68 1.38 3.31
N LEU A 85 11.73 1.82 4.57
CA LEU A 85 11.58 3.24 4.90
C LEU A 85 12.59 4.09 4.12
N ASP A 86 13.85 3.68 4.11
CA ASP A 86 14.90 4.40 3.40
C ASP A 86 14.63 4.46 1.90
N ALA A 87 14.14 3.35 1.32
CA ALA A 87 13.74 3.33 -0.09
C ALA A 87 12.60 4.32 -0.36
N LEU A 88 11.57 4.33 0.49
CA LEU A 88 10.44 5.26 0.36
C LEU A 88 10.88 6.72 0.47
N ASN A 89 11.91 7.01 1.26
CA ASN A 89 12.45 8.36 1.37
C ASN A 89 13.13 8.84 0.08
N THR A 90 13.43 7.93 -0.87
CA THR A 90 13.91 8.31 -2.21
C THR A 90 12.78 8.59 -3.19
N PHE A 91 11.54 8.33 -2.81
CA PHE A 91 10.36 8.48 -3.65
C PHE A 91 9.63 9.76 -3.25
N GLU A 92 9.58 10.76 -4.15
CA GLU A 92 9.01 12.08 -3.86
C GLU A 92 7.47 12.14 -3.92
N PRO A 93 6.80 11.45 -4.88
CA PRO A 93 5.34 11.50 -4.98
C PRO A 93 4.62 10.95 -3.74
N PRO A 94 3.30 11.14 -3.65
CA PRO A 94 2.54 10.71 -2.46
C PRO A 94 2.65 9.21 -2.16
N VAL A 95 2.74 8.89 -0.87
CA VAL A 95 2.70 7.52 -0.34
C VAL A 95 1.60 7.44 0.73
N ILE A 96 0.66 6.53 0.55
CA ILE A 96 -0.38 6.24 1.55
C ILE A 96 -0.17 4.82 2.06
N GLU A 97 0.03 4.71 3.37
CA GLU A 97 0.16 3.40 4.05
C GLU A 97 -1.23 2.85 4.36
N VAL A 98 -1.46 1.58 4.03
CA VAL A 98 -2.75 0.91 4.23
C VAL A 98 -2.56 -0.39 5.00
N HIS A 99 -3.38 -0.61 6.01
CA HIS A 99 -3.52 -1.88 6.70
C HIS A 99 -4.98 -2.31 6.69
N ILE A 100 -5.24 -3.57 6.32
CA ILE A 100 -6.59 -4.13 6.26
C ILE A 100 -7.18 -4.23 7.66
N SER A 101 -6.40 -4.79 8.60
CA SER A 101 -6.83 -4.94 9.99
C SER A 101 -6.61 -3.67 10.81
N GLN A 102 -7.33 -3.56 11.92
CA GLN A 102 -7.06 -2.52 12.92
C GLN A 102 -5.86 -2.97 13.75
N VAL A 103 -4.67 -2.49 13.37
CA VAL A 103 -3.40 -2.91 13.98
C VAL A 103 -3.32 -2.56 15.48
N HIS A 104 -4.01 -1.53 15.92
CA HIS A 104 -4.02 -1.11 17.33
C HIS A 104 -4.85 -2.02 18.23
N LYS A 105 -5.66 -2.90 17.68
CA LYS A 105 -6.38 -3.96 18.40
C LYS A 105 -5.59 -5.26 18.50
N ARG A 106 -4.43 -5.32 17.86
CA ARG A 106 -3.59 -6.51 17.82
C ARG A 106 -2.45 -6.37 18.82
N GLU A 107 -1.46 -7.25 18.72
CA GLU A 107 -0.34 -7.27 19.68
C GLU A 107 0.42 -5.93 19.68
N THR A 108 0.96 -5.55 20.83
CA THR A 108 1.65 -4.27 21.02
C THR A 108 2.76 -4.03 20.01
N PHE A 109 3.48 -5.09 19.59
CA PHE A 109 4.56 -4.93 18.60
C PHE A 109 4.05 -4.49 17.22
N ARG A 110 2.73 -4.54 16.95
CA ARG A 110 2.12 -4.07 15.71
C ARG A 110 1.68 -2.60 15.78
N HIS A 111 1.90 -1.93 16.90
CA HIS A 111 1.46 -0.53 17.07
C HIS A 111 2.45 0.48 16.52
N HIS A 112 3.65 0.05 16.13
CA HIS A 112 4.68 0.92 15.56
C HIS A 112 4.87 0.60 14.08
N SER A 113 4.98 1.64 13.25
CA SER A 113 5.30 1.51 11.83
C SER A 113 6.44 2.44 11.45
N TYR A 114 7.52 1.86 10.93
CA TYR A 114 8.60 2.63 10.31
C TYR A 114 8.11 3.36 9.06
N ILE A 115 7.21 2.74 8.30
CA ILE A 115 6.69 3.27 7.04
C ILE A 115 5.93 4.58 7.28
N SER A 116 5.25 4.70 8.42
CA SER A 116 4.49 5.89 8.79
C SER A 116 5.36 7.15 8.91
N LEU A 117 6.67 6.99 9.12
CA LEU A 117 7.60 8.14 9.15
C LEU A 117 7.74 8.81 7.78
N ARG A 118 7.46 8.09 6.70
CA ARG A 118 7.50 8.64 5.33
C ARG A 118 6.10 8.88 4.76
N ALA A 119 5.12 8.05 5.09
CA ALA A 119 3.80 8.10 4.48
C ALA A 119 3.13 9.46 4.68
N ASP A 120 2.44 9.94 3.65
CA ASP A 120 1.65 11.18 3.70
C ASP A 120 0.31 10.97 4.40
N GLY A 121 -0.09 9.73 4.60
CA GLY A 121 -1.28 9.36 5.35
C GLY A 121 -1.28 7.88 5.67
N VAL A 122 -2.05 7.50 6.70
CA VAL A 122 -2.17 6.12 7.17
C VAL A 122 -3.65 5.75 7.27
N ILE A 123 -4.01 4.60 6.73
CA ILE A 123 -5.37 4.05 6.80
C ILE A 123 -5.25 2.66 7.42
N ALA A 124 -6.01 2.41 8.47
CA ALA A 124 -6.00 1.11 9.13
C ALA A 124 -7.40 0.72 9.58
N GLY A 125 -7.73 -0.56 9.46
CA GLY A 125 -8.95 -1.11 10.03
C GLY A 125 -10.20 -0.98 9.17
N LEU A 126 -10.09 -0.55 7.92
CA LEU A 126 -11.24 -0.39 7.01
C LEU A 126 -11.45 -1.59 6.08
N GLY A 127 -10.76 -2.71 6.32
CA GLY A 127 -10.80 -3.83 5.38
C GLY A 127 -10.26 -3.41 4.02
N LEU A 128 -10.80 -3.98 2.95
CA LEU A 128 -10.34 -3.66 1.60
C LEU A 128 -10.70 -2.24 1.16
N GLU A 129 -11.71 -1.62 1.75
CA GLU A 129 -12.06 -0.22 1.46
C GLU A 129 -10.89 0.73 1.74
N GLY A 130 -9.97 0.36 2.64
CA GLY A 130 -8.78 1.14 2.89
C GLY A 130 -7.92 1.35 1.65
N TYR A 131 -7.81 0.32 0.80
CA TYR A 131 -7.09 0.44 -0.48
C TYR A 131 -7.75 1.47 -1.39
N ALA A 132 -9.06 1.40 -1.53
CA ALA A 132 -9.81 2.34 -2.36
C ALA A 132 -9.67 3.78 -1.86
N ALA A 133 -9.76 3.97 -0.56
CA ALA A 133 -9.54 5.28 0.07
C ALA A 133 -8.13 5.81 -0.20
N GLY A 134 -7.12 4.93 -0.13
CA GLY A 134 -5.74 5.28 -0.43
C GLY A 134 -5.55 5.72 -1.87
N VAL A 135 -6.14 4.99 -2.81
CA VAL A 135 -6.10 5.34 -4.24
C VAL A 135 -6.76 6.70 -4.49
N ARG A 136 -7.93 6.95 -3.91
CA ARG A 136 -8.62 8.25 -4.04
C ARG A 136 -7.73 9.38 -3.52
N ARG A 137 -7.08 9.16 -2.39
CA ARG A 137 -6.19 10.19 -1.81
C ARG A 137 -5.00 10.46 -2.71
N VAL A 138 -4.37 9.43 -3.27
CA VAL A 138 -3.26 9.60 -4.22
C VAL A 138 -3.73 10.38 -5.45
N CYS A 139 -4.89 10.04 -6.00
CA CYS A 139 -5.46 10.78 -7.14
C CYS A 139 -5.62 12.28 -6.81
N GLN A 140 -6.11 12.59 -5.61
CA GLN A 140 -6.27 13.98 -5.18
C GLN A 140 -4.93 14.72 -5.08
N LEU A 141 -3.94 14.08 -4.47
CA LEU A 141 -2.63 14.69 -4.25
C LEU A 141 -1.84 14.83 -5.56
N ALA A 142 -1.81 13.78 -6.37
CA ALA A 142 -1.09 13.78 -7.63
C ALA A 142 -1.76 14.65 -8.70
N GLY A 143 -3.07 14.81 -8.64
CA GLY A 143 -3.82 15.65 -9.57
C GLY A 143 -3.60 17.16 -9.37
N LYS A 144 -3.06 17.56 -8.23
CA LYS A 144 -2.76 18.97 -7.93
C LYS A 144 -1.39 19.41 -8.43
N GLU A 145 -0.56 18.48 -8.89
CA GLU A 145 0.77 18.73 -9.41
C GLU A 145 0.69 19.00 -10.91
N ASN A 146 0.34 20.22 -11.26
CA ASN A 146 0.39 20.70 -12.65
C ASN A 146 1.39 21.82 -12.79
#